data_1a98068d3268e8ac01b0b9c648db75f7
#
_entry.id   1a98068d3268e8ac01b0b9c648db75f7
#
_cell.length_a   1.000
_cell.length_b   1.000
_cell.length_c   1.000
_cell.angle_alpha   90.00
_cell.angle_beta   90.00
_cell.angle_gamma   90.00
#
_symmetry.space_group_name_H-M   'P 1'
#
loop_
_entity.id
_entity.type
_entity.pdbx_description
1 polymer ?
#
loop_
_entity_poly.entity_id
_entity_poly.type
_entity_poly.pdbx_seq_one_letter_code
_entity_poly.pdbx_strand_id
1 'polypeptide(L)'
;MTMTPALRKLTLTTHVTASVGWLGALAVFLAHAIASLFSQDEQAVRAVSLAMGLTAWFVILPLSLASLITGLVQAFGTAWGLFRHYWVLFKLLLTAVATGVLLLKLGPISYLADAATETAYSSADLVGLRTSILVHALGGLLVLLAAVTLAVYKPLGMTRYGVRKLHEQGSAGTGSDLGSATSTPLWVKAFSVIVVLLILMLGVMLFGGGHGPGAHMSSDG
;
A
#
# COMPACT_ATOMS: atom_id res chain seq x y z
N MET A 1 -2.79 -28.36 1.28
CA MET A 1 -2.37 -28.69 -0.11
C MET A 1 -1.18 -27.82 -0.44
N THR A 2 -0.06 -28.38 -0.87
CA THR A 2 1.13 -27.64 -1.30
C THR A 2 1.06 -27.47 -2.80
N MET A 3 1.31 -26.25 -3.27
CA MET A 3 1.38 -25.93 -4.72
C MET A 3 2.42 -26.79 -5.43
N THR A 4 2.17 -27.13 -6.68
CA THR A 4 3.21 -27.75 -7.54
C THR A 4 4.41 -26.81 -7.68
N PRO A 5 5.64 -27.34 -7.86
CA PRO A 5 6.84 -26.50 -8.01
C PRO A 5 6.75 -25.48 -9.15
N ALA A 6 6.12 -25.84 -10.26
CA ALA A 6 5.91 -24.96 -11.41
C ALA A 6 4.98 -23.78 -11.05
N LEU A 7 3.84 -24.06 -10.44
CA LEU A 7 2.87 -23.05 -10.03
C LEU A 7 3.49 -22.10 -8.97
N ARG A 8 4.29 -22.63 -8.04
CA ARG A 8 4.99 -21.82 -7.04
C ARG A 8 5.99 -20.86 -7.68
N LYS A 9 6.75 -21.31 -8.68
CA LYS A 9 7.68 -20.45 -9.44
C LYS A 9 6.91 -19.36 -10.19
N LEU A 10 5.85 -19.73 -10.89
CA LEU A 10 5.04 -18.78 -11.66
C LEU A 10 4.44 -17.69 -10.75
N THR A 11 3.76 -18.09 -9.66
CA THR A 11 3.16 -17.13 -8.75
C THR A 11 4.19 -16.23 -8.06
N LEU A 12 5.38 -16.75 -7.74
CA LEU A 12 6.47 -15.97 -7.17
C LEU A 12 6.99 -14.94 -8.18
N THR A 13 7.25 -15.35 -9.42
CA THR A 13 7.72 -14.45 -10.48
C THR A 13 6.69 -13.35 -10.74
N THR A 14 5.42 -13.71 -10.91
CA THR A 14 4.34 -12.73 -11.11
C THR A 14 4.23 -11.76 -9.92
N HIS A 15 4.30 -12.26 -8.68
CA HIS A 15 4.24 -11.43 -7.51
C HIS A 15 5.41 -10.44 -7.43
N VAL A 16 6.63 -10.90 -7.67
CA VAL A 16 7.83 -10.03 -7.65
C VAL A 16 7.73 -8.98 -8.74
N THR A 17 7.41 -9.39 -9.99
CA THR A 17 7.26 -8.47 -11.12
C THR A 17 6.18 -7.43 -10.85
N ALA A 18 5.00 -7.83 -10.37
CA ALA A 18 3.91 -6.92 -10.05
C ALA A 18 4.29 -5.95 -8.91
N SER A 19 4.95 -6.44 -7.85
CA SER A 19 5.34 -5.61 -6.71
C SER A 19 6.42 -4.58 -7.08
N VAL A 20 7.44 -4.97 -7.85
CA VAL A 20 8.50 -4.08 -8.32
C VAL A 20 7.94 -3.09 -9.35
N GLY A 21 7.10 -3.56 -10.27
CA GLY A 21 6.41 -2.72 -11.25
C GLY A 21 5.52 -1.68 -10.56
N TRP A 22 4.76 -2.06 -9.53
CA TRP A 22 3.93 -1.13 -8.75
C TRP A 22 4.79 -0.07 -8.05
N LEU A 23 5.89 -0.48 -7.40
CA LEU A 23 6.81 0.46 -6.75
C LEU A 23 7.39 1.47 -7.76
N GLY A 24 7.84 1.00 -8.93
CA GLY A 24 8.36 1.86 -9.99
C GLY A 24 7.30 2.80 -10.56
N ALA A 25 6.09 2.29 -10.84
CA ALA A 25 4.98 3.11 -11.33
C ALA A 25 4.57 4.20 -10.34
N LEU A 26 4.56 3.88 -9.03
CA LEU A 26 4.26 4.85 -7.99
C LEU A 26 5.36 5.91 -7.84
N ALA A 27 6.63 5.55 -8.05
CA ALA A 27 7.72 6.53 -8.07
C ALA A 27 7.59 7.51 -9.23
N VAL A 28 7.23 7.04 -10.43
CA VAL A 28 6.94 7.90 -11.59
C VAL A 28 5.70 8.76 -11.33
N PHE A 29 4.64 8.19 -10.77
CA PHE A 29 3.44 8.92 -10.38
C PHE A 29 3.76 10.05 -9.37
N LEU A 30 4.63 9.78 -8.39
CA LEU A 30 5.08 10.79 -7.43
C LEU A 30 5.84 11.93 -8.11
N ALA A 31 6.70 11.62 -9.10
CA ALA A 31 7.38 12.64 -9.89
C ALA A 31 6.39 13.53 -10.65
N HIS A 32 5.33 12.96 -11.25
CA HIS A 32 4.25 13.72 -11.88
C HIS A 32 3.49 14.58 -10.86
N ALA A 33 3.21 14.05 -9.66
CA ALA A 33 2.52 14.80 -8.61
C ALA A 33 3.35 16.00 -8.13
N ILE A 34 4.67 15.84 -8.01
CA ILE A 34 5.61 16.94 -7.71
C ILE A 34 5.60 17.97 -8.84
N ALA A 35 5.74 17.54 -10.10
CA ALA A 35 5.71 18.42 -11.25
C ALA A 35 4.37 19.18 -11.36
N SER A 36 3.25 18.51 -11.13
CA SER A 36 1.91 19.11 -11.09
C SER A 36 1.78 20.23 -10.07
N LEU A 37 2.46 20.13 -8.92
CA LEU A 37 2.35 21.11 -7.84
C LEU A 37 3.33 22.28 -7.98
N PHE A 38 4.52 22.04 -8.49
CA PHE A 38 5.61 23.04 -8.50
C PHE A 38 5.88 23.66 -9.86
N SER A 39 5.36 23.11 -10.97
CA SER A 39 5.50 23.72 -12.30
C SER A 39 4.72 25.03 -12.41
N GLN A 40 5.32 26.03 -13.06
CA GLN A 40 4.66 27.29 -13.43
C GLN A 40 4.09 27.25 -14.85
N ASP A 41 4.40 26.22 -15.62
CA ASP A 41 3.89 26.02 -16.96
C ASP A 41 2.56 25.27 -16.88
N GLU A 42 1.47 25.95 -17.20
CA GLU A 42 0.12 25.41 -17.17
C GLU A 42 -0.04 24.21 -18.13
N GLN A 43 0.62 24.25 -19.28
CA GLN A 43 0.54 23.15 -20.25
C GLN A 43 1.22 21.89 -19.71
N ALA A 44 2.37 22.05 -19.05
CA ALA A 44 3.04 20.93 -18.37
C ALA A 44 2.18 20.38 -17.24
N VAL A 45 1.53 21.25 -16.44
CA VAL A 45 0.64 20.84 -15.36
C VAL A 45 -0.56 20.03 -15.88
N ARG A 46 -1.18 20.44 -16.99
CA ARG A 46 -2.25 19.69 -17.65
C ARG A 46 -1.76 18.33 -18.13
N ALA A 47 -0.62 18.29 -18.81
CA ALA A 47 -0.05 17.06 -19.35
C ALA A 47 0.26 16.03 -18.26
N VAL A 48 0.90 16.45 -17.16
CA VAL A 48 1.20 15.51 -16.04
C VAL A 48 -0.06 15.08 -15.28
N SER A 49 -1.09 15.92 -15.19
CA SER A 49 -2.37 15.56 -14.57
C SER A 49 -3.07 14.45 -15.36
N LEU A 50 -3.09 14.55 -16.68
CA LEU A 50 -3.59 13.49 -17.58
C LEU A 50 -2.76 12.20 -17.44
N ALA A 51 -1.43 12.32 -17.44
CA ALA A 51 -0.54 11.19 -17.28
C ALA A 51 -0.75 10.48 -15.94
N MET A 52 -1.04 11.22 -14.85
CA MET A 52 -1.37 10.65 -13.55
C MET A 52 -2.65 9.81 -13.60
N GLY A 53 -3.71 10.30 -14.27
CA GLY A 53 -4.95 9.55 -14.47
C GLY A 53 -4.69 8.22 -15.19
N LEU A 54 -4.02 8.26 -16.33
CA LEU A 54 -3.66 7.07 -17.11
C LEU A 54 -2.79 6.10 -16.33
N THR A 55 -1.76 6.60 -15.65
CA THR A 55 -0.85 5.78 -14.86
C THR A 55 -1.58 5.10 -13.70
N ALA A 56 -2.47 5.80 -13.00
CA ALA A 56 -3.23 5.24 -11.89
C ALA A 56 -4.14 4.09 -12.34
N TRP A 57 -4.91 4.29 -13.41
CA TRP A 57 -5.89 3.31 -13.88
C TRP A 57 -5.27 2.11 -14.58
N PHE A 58 -4.32 2.34 -15.49
CA PHE A 58 -3.82 1.31 -16.40
C PHE A 58 -2.52 0.65 -15.93
N VAL A 59 -1.81 1.25 -14.97
CA VAL A 59 -0.54 0.68 -14.49
C VAL A 59 -0.60 0.39 -12.98
N ILE A 60 -0.85 1.39 -12.13
CA ILE A 60 -0.78 1.22 -10.68
C ILE A 60 -1.88 0.27 -10.19
N LEU A 61 -3.13 0.50 -10.60
CA LEU A 61 -4.26 -0.33 -10.17
C LEU A 61 -4.09 -1.83 -10.54
N PRO A 62 -3.84 -2.21 -11.81
CA PRO A 62 -3.67 -3.62 -12.15
C PRO A 62 -2.45 -4.26 -11.47
N LEU A 63 -1.34 -3.55 -11.33
CA LEU A 63 -0.16 -4.06 -10.65
C LEU A 63 -0.39 -4.24 -9.14
N SER A 64 -1.11 -3.31 -8.49
CA SER A 64 -1.46 -3.43 -7.07
C SER A 64 -2.37 -4.64 -6.82
N LEU A 65 -3.39 -4.85 -7.65
CA LEU A 65 -4.28 -6.00 -7.55
C LEU A 65 -3.53 -7.32 -7.84
N ALA A 66 -2.70 -7.35 -8.87
CA ALA A 66 -1.88 -8.52 -9.19
C ALA A 66 -0.91 -8.87 -8.05
N SER A 67 -0.26 -7.86 -7.44
CA SER A 67 0.61 -8.04 -6.27
C SER A 67 -0.17 -8.57 -5.07
N LEU A 68 -1.35 -8.01 -4.77
CA LEU A 68 -2.19 -8.43 -3.66
C LEU A 68 -2.69 -9.86 -3.84
N ILE A 69 -3.26 -10.19 -4.99
CA ILE A 69 -3.81 -11.52 -5.30
C ILE A 69 -2.71 -12.58 -5.26
N THR A 70 -1.60 -12.36 -5.95
CA THR A 70 -0.48 -13.31 -5.98
C THR A 70 0.18 -13.45 -4.61
N GLY A 71 0.23 -12.37 -3.81
CA GLY A 71 0.68 -12.40 -2.41
C GLY A 71 -0.21 -13.27 -1.53
N LEU A 72 -1.53 -13.16 -1.67
CA LEU A 72 -2.50 -14.04 -0.98
C LEU A 72 -2.31 -15.50 -1.42
N VAL A 73 -2.25 -15.75 -2.72
CA VAL A 73 -2.05 -17.12 -3.25
C VAL A 73 -0.78 -17.74 -2.67
N GLN A 74 0.32 -17.00 -2.58
CA GLN A 74 1.55 -17.48 -1.96
C GLN A 74 1.41 -17.71 -0.45
N ALA A 75 0.71 -16.82 0.26
CA ALA A 75 0.51 -16.94 1.69
C ALA A 75 -0.29 -18.20 2.07
N PHE A 76 -1.27 -18.60 1.25
CA PHE A 76 -2.05 -19.82 1.46
C PHE A 76 -1.39 -21.06 0.88
N GLY A 77 -0.68 -20.94 -0.25
CA GLY A 77 -0.14 -22.06 -1.02
C GLY A 77 1.26 -22.52 -0.60
N THR A 78 1.93 -21.84 0.34
CA THR A 78 3.28 -22.18 0.77
C THR A 78 3.35 -22.60 2.24
N ALA A 79 4.43 -23.32 2.59
CA ALA A 79 4.72 -23.76 3.96
C ALA A 79 4.90 -22.59 4.96
N TRP A 80 5.13 -21.36 4.46
CA TRP A 80 5.25 -20.16 5.29
C TRP A 80 3.94 -19.79 5.97
N GLY A 81 2.79 -20.11 5.38
CA GLY A 81 1.45 -19.93 5.93
C GLY A 81 1.13 -18.50 6.35
N LEU A 82 -0.06 -18.01 6.01
CA LEU A 82 -0.47 -16.63 6.29
C LEU A 82 -0.30 -16.23 7.78
N PHE A 83 -0.64 -17.15 8.69
CA PHE A 83 -0.66 -16.88 10.12
C PHE A 83 0.56 -17.43 10.89
N ARG A 84 1.56 -17.99 10.22
CA ARG A 84 2.73 -18.59 10.91
C ARG A 84 3.80 -17.55 11.26
N HIS A 85 3.93 -16.49 10.47
CA HIS A 85 5.01 -15.50 10.61
C HIS A 85 4.43 -14.08 10.61
N TYR A 86 4.83 -13.26 11.58
CA TYR A 86 4.38 -11.86 11.68
C TYR A 86 4.72 -11.02 10.45
N TRP A 87 5.90 -11.21 9.85
CA TRP A 87 6.31 -10.42 8.68
C TRP A 87 5.40 -10.64 7.45
N VAL A 88 4.83 -11.85 7.30
CA VAL A 88 3.86 -12.14 6.21
C VAL A 88 2.57 -11.38 6.44
N LEU A 89 2.06 -11.40 7.69
CA LEU A 89 0.84 -10.66 8.06
C LEU A 89 1.01 -9.15 7.86
N PHE A 90 2.12 -8.57 8.33
CA PHE A 90 2.37 -7.14 8.18
C PHE A 90 2.52 -6.75 6.72
N LYS A 91 3.25 -7.52 5.91
CA LYS A 91 3.37 -7.28 4.49
C LYS A 91 2.00 -7.28 3.80
N LEU A 92 1.17 -8.29 4.07
CA LEU A 92 -0.17 -8.37 3.50
C LEU A 92 -1.05 -7.19 3.92
N LEU A 93 -1.03 -6.84 5.21
CA LEU A 93 -1.78 -5.71 5.75
C LEU A 93 -1.37 -4.40 5.07
N LEU A 94 -0.06 -4.11 4.99
CA LEU A 94 0.47 -2.92 4.32
C LEU A 94 0.04 -2.87 2.84
N THR A 95 0.15 -3.99 2.13
CA THR A 95 -0.24 -4.08 0.72
C THR A 95 -1.75 -3.87 0.54
N ALA A 96 -2.58 -4.47 1.40
CA ALA A 96 -4.03 -4.31 1.37
C ALA A 96 -4.45 -2.87 1.67
N VAL A 97 -3.84 -2.24 2.69
CA VAL A 97 -4.09 -0.84 3.03
C VAL A 97 -3.68 0.07 1.87
N ALA A 98 -2.48 -0.11 1.30
CA ALA A 98 -2.02 0.69 0.17
C ALA A 98 -2.96 0.56 -1.06
N THR A 99 -3.43 -0.65 -1.35
CA THR A 99 -4.41 -0.89 -2.43
C THR A 99 -5.75 -0.22 -2.11
N GLY A 100 -6.24 -0.32 -0.87
CA GLY A 100 -7.49 0.32 -0.44
C GLY A 100 -7.42 1.85 -0.58
N VAL A 101 -6.31 2.46 -0.16
CA VAL A 101 -6.08 3.91 -0.34
C VAL A 101 -6.05 4.29 -1.80
N LEU A 102 -5.37 3.51 -2.63
CA LEU A 102 -5.37 3.74 -4.08
C LEU A 102 -6.80 3.76 -4.63
N LEU A 103 -7.62 2.76 -4.29
CA LEU A 103 -9.01 2.68 -4.74
C LEU A 103 -9.83 3.92 -4.33
N LEU A 104 -9.66 4.40 -3.10
CA LEU A 104 -10.33 5.61 -2.61
C LEU A 104 -9.84 6.88 -3.32
N LYS A 105 -8.60 6.90 -3.79
CA LYS A 105 -8.01 8.06 -4.47
C LYS A 105 -8.16 8.05 -5.99
N LEU A 106 -8.67 6.98 -6.60
CA LEU A 106 -8.92 6.94 -8.04
C LEU A 106 -9.90 8.02 -8.49
N GLY A 107 -11.00 8.24 -7.75
CA GLY A 107 -11.96 9.32 -8.06
C GLY A 107 -11.31 10.71 -8.07
N PRO A 108 -10.66 11.15 -7.00
CA PRO A 108 -9.88 12.39 -6.97
C PRO A 108 -8.84 12.52 -8.09
N ILE A 109 -8.14 11.44 -8.44
CA ILE A 109 -7.14 11.44 -9.51
C ILE A 109 -7.82 11.59 -10.88
N SER A 110 -8.93 10.87 -11.11
CA SER A 110 -9.72 11.01 -12.35
C SER A 110 -10.28 12.42 -12.48
N TYR A 111 -10.83 12.98 -11.41
CA TYR A 111 -11.33 14.37 -11.42
C TYR A 111 -10.23 15.38 -11.80
N LEU A 112 -8.99 15.19 -11.27
CA LEU A 112 -7.88 16.06 -11.67
C LEU A 112 -7.50 15.91 -13.14
N ALA A 113 -7.55 14.69 -13.67
CA ALA A 113 -7.27 14.41 -15.07
C ALA A 113 -8.35 14.98 -15.99
N ASP A 114 -9.64 14.83 -15.63
CA ASP A 114 -10.77 15.36 -16.38
C ASP A 114 -10.75 16.90 -16.41
N ALA A 115 -10.54 17.54 -15.25
CA ALA A 115 -10.39 18.98 -15.15
C ALA A 115 -9.26 19.52 -16.05
N ALA A 116 -8.17 18.77 -16.23
CA ALA A 116 -7.06 19.17 -17.09
C ALA A 116 -7.44 19.23 -18.58
N THR A 117 -8.57 18.64 -19.00
CA THR A 117 -9.09 18.71 -20.37
C THR A 117 -10.00 19.91 -20.60
N GLU A 118 -10.51 20.55 -19.53
CA GLU A 118 -11.45 21.66 -19.64
C GLU A 118 -10.78 22.96 -20.07
N THR A 119 -11.50 23.76 -20.80
CA THR A 119 -11.02 25.07 -21.31
C THR A 119 -10.82 26.09 -20.19
N ALA A 120 -11.67 26.03 -19.15
CA ALA A 120 -11.66 26.92 -17.98
C ALA A 120 -10.84 26.32 -16.81
N TYR A 121 -9.74 25.66 -17.10
CA TYR A 121 -8.87 25.04 -16.08
C TYR A 121 -8.21 26.13 -15.21
N SER A 122 -8.54 26.12 -13.92
CA SER A 122 -7.85 26.94 -12.92
C SER A 122 -6.92 26.07 -12.09
N SER A 123 -5.62 26.24 -12.28
CA SER A 123 -4.62 25.49 -11.50
C SER A 123 -4.65 25.86 -10.02
N ALA A 124 -5.05 27.10 -9.69
CA ALA A 124 -5.10 27.60 -8.32
C ALA A 124 -6.18 26.88 -7.48
N ASP A 125 -7.36 26.62 -8.08
CA ASP A 125 -8.47 25.98 -7.36
C ASP A 125 -8.20 24.51 -7.02
N LEU A 126 -7.26 23.88 -7.72
CA LEU A 126 -6.91 22.46 -7.56
C LEU A 126 -5.67 22.20 -6.69
N VAL A 127 -5.05 23.24 -6.12
CA VAL A 127 -3.83 23.10 -5.29
C VAL A 127 -4.05 22.14 -4.11
N GLY A 128 -5.17 22.27 -3.41
CA GLY A 128 -5.50 21.38 -2.29
C GLY A 128 -5.61 19.91 -2.70
N LEU A 129 -6.25 19.63 -3.86
CA LEU A 129 -6.39 18.31 -4.42
C LEU A 129 -5.01 17.71 -4.81
N ARG A 130 -4.18 18.49 -5.51
CA ARG A 130 -2.82 18.09 -5.91
C ARG A 130 -1.94 17.79 -4.70
N THR A 131 -2.00 18.65 -3.66
CA THR A 131 -1.28 18.42 -2.40
C THR A 131 -1.75 17.14 -1.73
N SER A 132 -3.06 16.89 -1.67
CA SER A 132 -3.60 15.64 -1.14
C SER A 132 -3.08 14.42 -1.91
N ILE A 133 -3.10 14.45 -3.24
CA ILE A 133 -2.61 13.36 -4.09
C ILE A 133 -1.10 13.13 -3.85
N LEU A 134 -0.29 14.20 -3.81
CA LEU A 134 1.15 14.14 -3.53
C LEU A 134 1.44 13.44 -2.19
N VAL A 135 0.77 13.86 -1.12
CA VAL A 135 0.97 13.30 0.23
C VAL A 135 0.61 11.82 0.27
N HIS A 136 -0.50 11.42 -0.37
CA HIS A 136 -0.89 10.01 -0.41
C HIS A 136 0.04 9.16 -1.30
N ALA A 137 0.55 9.71 -2.40
CA ALA A 137 1.54 9.04 -3.25
C ALA A 137 2.86 8.82 -2.49
N LEU A 138 3.34 9.82 -1.75
CA LEU A 138 4.51 9.71 -0.90
C LEU A 138 4.31 8.68 0.21
N GLY A 139 3.18 8.74 0.91
CA GLY A 139 2.81 7.76 1.94
C GLY A 139 2.74 6.35 1.38
N GLY A 140 2.12 6.16 0.23
CA GLY A 140 2.04 4.89 -0.49
C GLY A 140 3.42 4.33 -0.84
N LEU A 141 4.33 5.18 -1.34
CA LEU A 141 5.70 4.80 -1.65
C LEU A 141 6.45 4.31 -0.40
N LEU A 142 6.34 5.01 0.71
CA LEU A 142 6.95 4.61 1.98
C LEU A 142 6.39 3.28 2.49
N VAL A 143 5.09 3.07 2.37
CA VAL A 143 4.43 1.80 2.74
C VAL A 143 4.93 0.64 1.88
N LEU A 144 5.07 0.84 0.56
CA LEU A 144 5.61 -0.19 -0.34
C LEU A 144 7.08 -0.49 -0.05
N LEU A 145 7.91 0.53 0.24
CA LEU A 145 9.30 0.33 0.65
C LEU A 145 9.39 -0.47 1.95
N ALA A 146 8.54 -0.18 2.94
CA ALA A 146 8.46 -0.97 4.17
C ALA A 146 8.07 -2.43 3.89
N ALA A 147 7.09 -2.68 2.99
CA ALA A 147 6.69 -4.01 2.59
C ALA A 147 7.82 -4.78 1.87
N VAL A 148 8.60 -4.11 1.03
CA VAL A 148 9.79 -4.68 0.37
C VAL A 148 10.86 -5.00 1.40
N THR A 149 11.13 -4.08 2.32
CA THR A 149 12.10 -4.29 3.42
C THR A 149 11.75 -5.54 4.23
N LEU A 150 10.49 -5.69 4.65
CA LEU A 150 10.01 -6.89 5.33
C LEU A 150 10.18 -8.17 4.51
N ALA A 151 10.02 -8.08 3.19
CA ALA A 151 10.17 -9.24 2.30
C ALA A 151 11.64 -9.67 2.15
N VAL A 152 12.59 -8.73 2.20
CA VAL A 152 14.03 -8.97 2.06
C VAL A 152 14.62 -9.45 3.38
N TYR A 153 14.40 -8.73 4.47
CA TYR A 153 15.02 -9.03 5.77
C TYR A 153 14.37 -10.19 6.52
N LYS A 154 13.10 -10.51 6.23
CA LYS A 154 12.34 -11.63 6.84
C LYS A 154 12.62 -11.76 8.36
N PRO A 155 12.32 -10.72 9.13
CA PRO A 155 12.71 -10.69 10.53
C PRO A 155 12.16 -11.91 11.30
N LEU A 156 12.98 -12.48 12.18
CA LEU A 156 12.63 -13.66 12.97
C LEU A 156 11.42 -13.34 13.87
N GLY A 157 10.44 -14.21 13.86
CA GLY A 157 9.25 -14.13 14.72
C GLY A 157 8.12 -15.00 14.19
N MET A 158 7.84 -16.07 14.94
CA MET A 158 6.65 -16.89 14.70
C MET A 158 5.49 -16.36 15.52
N THR A 159 4.30 -16.44 14.96
CA THR A 159 3.06 -16.17 15.71
C THR A 159 2.81 -17.31 16.72
N ARG A 160 2.00 -17.04 17.75
CA ARG A 160 1.57 -18.09 18.69
C ARG A 160 0.94 -19.29 17.99
N TYR A 161 0.21 -19.06 16.91
CA TYR A 161 -0.35 -20.11 16.05
C TYR A 161 0.75 -20.92 15.35
N GLY A 162 1.79 -20.27 14.82
CA GLY A 162 2.92 -20.93 14.18
C GLY A 162 3.67 -21.84 15.14
N VAL A 163 3.92 -21.38 16.36
CA VAL A 163 4.57 -22.17 17.42
C VAL A 163 3.72 -23.37 17.80
N ARG A 164 2.41 -23.20 18.07
CA ARG A 164 1.50 -24.30 18.41
C ARG A 164 1.45 -25.36 17.32
N LYS A 165 1.41 -24.98 16.06
CA LYS A 165 1.37 -25.93 14.94
C LYS A 165 2.67 -26.71 14.75
N LEU A 166 3.83 -26.13 15.14
CA LEU A 166 5.10 -26.86 15.20
C LEU A 166 5.09 -27.90 16.32
N HIS A 167 4.56 -27.57 17.49
CA HIS A 167 4.43 -28.52 18.59
C HIS A 167 3.53 -29.70 18.22
N GLU A 168 2.40 -29.46 17.57
CA GLU A 168 1.50 -30.51 17.09
C GLU A 168 2.18 -31.44 16.06
N GLN A 169 3.09 -30.92 15.23
CA GLN A 169 3.85 -31.71 14.26
C GLN A 169 5.08 -32.39 14.85
N GLY A 170 5.66 -31.85 15.92
CA GLY A 170 6.84 -32.36 16.61
C GLY A 170 6.53 -33.38 17.71
N SER A 171 5.29 -33.48 18.19
CA SER A 171 4.87 -34.45 19.19
C SER A 171 4.86 -35.91 18.69
N ALA A 172 5.16 -36.13 17.41
CA ALA A 172 5.37 -37.44 16.81
C ALA A 172 6.85 -37.94 16.88
N GLY A 173 7.76 -37.17 17.42
CA GLY A 173 9.19 -37.51 17.53
C GLY A 173 9.89 -36.71 18.62
N THR A 174 10.28 -37.40 19.68
CA THR A 174 11.27 -37.08 20.74
C THR A 174 11.33 -35.63 21.23
N GLY A 175 11.02 -35.46 22.50
CA GLY A 175 11.18 -34.24 23.26
C GLY A 175 12.61 -33.72 23.22
N SER A 176 12.76 -32.49 22.78
CA SER A 176 13.92 -31.67 23.09
C SER A 176 13.45 -30.22 23.23
N ASP A 177 13.79 -29.65 24.36
CA ASP A 177 13.70 -28.30 24.84
C ASP A 177 13.56 -27.23 23.76
N LEU A 178 12.33 -26.75 23.55
CA LEU A 178 12.06 -25.43 22.94
C LEU A 178 11.44 -24.54 24.02
N GLY A 179 12.13 -24.42 25.14
CA GLY A 179 11.85 -23.43 26.17
C GLY A 179 12.14 -22.04 25.64
N SER A 180 11.16 -21.14 25.84
CA SER A 180 11.28 -19.68 25.81
C SER A 180 11.11 -18.91 24.49
N ALA A 181 10.17 -19.24 23.63
CA ALA A 181 9.78 -18.34 22.53
C ALA A 181 8.33 -17.82 22.64
N THR A 182 7.85 -17.50 23.86
CA THR A 182 6.47 -16.99 24.05
C THR A 182 6.36 -15.47 24.09
N SER A 183 7.47 -14.73 24.05
CA SER A 183 7.44 -13.27 24.02
C SER A 183 7.41 -12.74 22.58
N THR A 184 6.47 -11.84 22.30
CA THR A 184 6.41 -11.12 21.02
C THR A 184 7.71 -10.33 20.83
N PRO A 185 8.48 -10.55 19.74
CA PRO A 185 9.73 -9.82 19.50
C PRO A 185 9.55 -8.31 19.56
N LEU A 186 10.55 -7.57 20.06
CA LEU A 186 10.47 -6.10 20.17
C LEU A 186 10.21 -5.41 18.83
N TRP A 187 10.79 -5.92 17.74
CA TRP A 187 10.56 -5.38 16.40
C TRP A 187 9.09 -5.50 15.97
N VAL A 188 8.38 -6.57 16.38
CA VAL A 188 6.94 -6.75 16.10
C VAL A 188 6.13 -5.69 16.82
N LYS A 189 6.47 -5.39 18.09
CA LYS A 189 5.80 -4.33 18.87
C LYS A 189 6.04 -2.96 18.22
N ALA A 190 7.29 -2.63 17.89
CA ALA A 190 7.63 -1.37 17.23
C ALA A 190 6.92 -1.24 15.88
N PHE A 191 6.95 -2.30 15.06
CA PHE A 191 6.31 -2.29 13.75
C PHE A 191 4.79 -2.21 13.84
N SER A 192 4.17 -2.88 14.82
CA SER A 192 2.73 -2.75 15.08
C SER A 192 2.33 -1.32 15.40
N VAL A 193 3.11 -0.62 16.23
CA VAL A 193 2.87 0.78 16.55
C VAL A 193 2.97 1.64 15.29
N ILE A 194 4.02 1.45 14.47
CA ILE A 194 4.18 2.19 13.20
C ILE A 194 3.00 1.94 12.28
N VAL A 195 2.57 0.69 12.09
CA VAL A 195 1.43 0.35 11.23
C VAL A 195 0.13 0.97 11.75
N VAL A 196 -0.12 0.92 13.06
CA VAL A 196 -1.30 1.54 13.67
C VAL A 196 -1.27 3.06 13.46
N LEU A 197 -0.12 3.72 13.68
CA LEU A 197 0.03 5.16 13.45
C LEU A 197 -0.18 5.52 11.98
N LEU A 198 0.33 4.72 11.03
CA LEU A 198 0.10 4.92 9.60
C LEU A 198 -1.38 4.79 9.24
N ILE A 199 -2.07 3.79 9.79
CA ILE A 199 -3.52 3.58 9.55
C ILE A 199 -4.32 4.74 10.15
N LEU A 200 -3.99 5.19 11.37
CA LEU A 200 -4.65 6.32 12.02
C LEU A 200 -4.40 7.62 11.25
N MET A 201 -3.16 7.90 10.88
CA MET A 201 -2.81 9.07 10.08
C MET A 201 -3.56 9.08 8.75
N LEU A 202 -3.65 7.92 8.11
CA LEU A 202 -4.40 7.74 6.88
C LEU A 202 -5.90 7.95 7.09
N GLY A 203 -6.46 7.42 8.17
CA GLY A 203 -7.85 7.65 8.57
C GLY A 203 -8.14 9.14 8.75
N VAL A 204 -7.30 9.84 9.49
CA VAL A 204 -7.43 11.30 9.67
C VAL A 204 -7.34 12.03 8.32
N MET A 205 -6.43 11.65 7.42
CA MET A 205 -6.31 12.27 6.10
C MET A 205 -7.50 11.97 5.18
N LEU A 206 -8.13 10.80 5.32
CA LEU A 206 -9.29 10.44 4.50
C LEU A 206 -10.59 11.09 5.02
N PHE A 207 -10.76 11.18 6.33
CA PHE A 207 -12.00 11.64 6.96
C PHE A 207 -11.90 13.05 7.55
N GLY A 208 -10.68 13.56 7.84
CA GLY A 208 -10.45 14.88 8.43
C GLY A 208 -10.50 16.05 7.45
N GLY A 209 -10.59 15.82 6.14
CA GLY A 209 -10.62 16.86 5.10
C GLY A 209 -12.00 17.51 4.84
N GLY A 210 -13.00 17.26 5.68
CA GLY A 210 -14.38 17.66 5.45
C GLY A 210 -14.83 19.02 6.02
N HIS A 211 -13.93 19.86 6.54
CA HIS A 211 -14.28 21.18 7.08
C HIS A 211 -13.60 22.28 6.26
N GLY A 212 -14.10 22.52 5.06
CA GLY A 212 -13.84 23.77 4.34
C GLY A 212 -14.61 24.92 5.04
N PRO A 213 -14.00 26.12 5.23
CA PRO A 213 -14.71 27.31 5.74
C PRO A 213 -15.62 27.88 4.65
N GLY A 214 -16.85 27.39 4.56
CA GLY A 214 -17.79 27.80 3.51
C GLY A 214 -19.27 27.70 3.87
N ALA A 215 -19.63 27.55 5.16
CA ALA A 215 -21.02 27.43 5.58
C ALA A 215 -21.46 28.59 6.49
N HIS A 216 -21.08 29.83 6.21
CA HIS A 216 -21.65 31.03 6.80
C HIS A 216 -21.68 32.15 5.74
N MET A 217 -22.69 32.16 4.88
CA MET A 217 -23.27 33.39 4.35
C MET A 217 -24.77 33.31 4.54
N SER A 218 -25.11 33.76 5.69
CA SER A 218 -26.24 34.59 6.14
C SER A 218 -27.28 34.95 5.07
N SER A 219 -28.46 34.43 5.29
CA SER A 219 -29.69 35.17 5.02
C SER A 219 -29.71 36.44 5.90
N ASP A 220 -29.56 37.62 5.31
CA ASP A 220 -30.11 38.88 5.82
C ASP A 220 -30.13 39.90 4.68
N GLY A 221 -31.37 40.46 4.40
CA GLY A 221 -31.63 41.58 3.53
C GLY A 221 -32.73 41.38 2.54
#